data_1c09065fa18eb58df7d1cbe322f0810b
#
_entry.id   1c09065fa18eb58df7d1cbe322f0810b
#
_cell.length_a   1.000
_cell.length_b   1.000
_cell.length_c   1.000
_cell.angle_alpha   90.00
_cell.angle_beta   90.00
_cell.angle_gamma   90.00
#
_symmetry.space_group_name_H-M   'P 1'
#
loop_
_entity.id
_entity.type
_entity.pdbx_description
1 polymer ?
#
loop_
_entity_poly.entity_id
_entity_poly.type
_entity_poly.pdbx_seq_one_letter_code
_entity_poly.pdbx_strand_id
1 'polypeptide(L)'
;MSSIAPPSITSANNMNRPPVYIRRSDLVASLKAYEKLLSVSKAYTSTMLAMSKASSDLAHTLEECSRVKGAHMCGATFQAASGLHYLKSNYEQVLCDTFWKEFSIPLLSRLDAYKSAVHERQVIHENAVSEKSRLLKEIERRNQRQGKRHERDLSSFRQMLSELQAQVDELDTLKLQHYTDVLESEEQNWEYLASKVALLVRTQVEIADRLSSKATSDPVLDSMSTTVPDPFHSYGPPKREDELFTILQPSGLASSGLAMDSGMDDESGPCLLYTSDAADDMQCVD
;
A
#
# COMPACT_ATOMS: atom_id res chain seq x y z
N MET A 1 37.71 -34.42 -35.28
CA MET A 1 36.28 -34.69 -35.03
C MET A 1 35.79 -33.67 -34.01
N SER A 2 35.26 -32.56 -34.49
CA SER A 2 34.75 -31.48 -33.63
C SER A 2 33.26 -31.76 -33.30
N SER A 3 33.01 -31.96 -32.02
CA SER A 3 31.65 -32.14 -31.47
C SER A 3 30.94 -30.78 -31.43
N ILE A 4 29.94 -30.60 -32.26
CA ILE A 4 29.03 -29.43 -32.22
C ILE A 4 28.01 -29.73 -31.18
N ALA A 5 28.04 -28.98 -30.06
CA ALA A 5 27.00 -28.99 -29.05
C ALA A 5 25.70 -28.37 -29.61
N PRO A 6 24.53 -28.93 -29.32
CA PRO A 6 23.25 -28.35 -29.79
C PRO A 6 23.01 -26.99 -29.12
N PRO A 7 22.38 -26.03 -29.83
CA PRO A 7 22.09 -24.73 -29.27
C PRO A 7 21.09 -24.85 -28.13
N SER A 8 21.42 -24.20 -27.03
CA SER A 8 20.59 -24.09 -25.82
C SER A 8 19.27 -23.37 -26.12
N ILE A 9 18.15 -24.05 -25.95
CA ILE A 9 16.77 -23.55 -26.22
C ILE A 9 16.32 -22.47 -25.19
N THR A 10 17.22 -22.04 -24.31
CA THR A 10 16.86 -21.14 -23.20
C THR A 10 16.73 -19.65 -23.55
N SER A 11 17.02 -19.23 -24.78
CA SER A 11 17.08 -17.80 -25.13
C SER A 11 15.81 -17.22 -25.81
N ALA A 12 14.89 -18.06 -26.29
CA ALA A 12 13.71 -17.58 -27.04
C ALA A 12 12.53 -17.16 -26.13
N ASN A 13 12.47 -17.65 -24.88
CA ASN A 13 11.30 -17.45 -24.00
C ASN A 13 11.26 -16.11 -23.26
N ASN A 14 12.23 -15.22 -23.45
CA ASN A 14 12.31 -13.99 -22.67
C ASN A 14 11.81 -12.72 -23.40
N MET A 15 11.50 -12.82 -24.69
CA MET A 15 11.07 -11.66 -25.50
C MET A 15 9.60 -11.27 -25.34
N ASN A 16 8.74 -12.14 -24.80
CA ASN A 16 7.29 -11.89 -24.71
C ASN A 16 6.76 -11.71 -23.28
N ARG A 17 7.63 -11.55 -22.28
CA ARG A 17 7.14 -11.25 -20.93
C ARG A 17 6.88 -9.77 -20.77
N PRO A 18 5.75 -9.37 -20.14
CA PRO A 18 5.55 -7.97 -19.77
C PRO A 18 6.71 -7.50 -18.89
N PRO A 19 7.09 -6.22 -18.95
CA PRO A 19 8.23 -5.67 -18.20
C PRO A 19 8.08 -5.86 -16.68
N VAL A 20 6.84 -6.00 -16.21
CA VAL A 20 6.50 -6.33 -14.82
C VAL A 20 5.59 -7.56 -14.83
N TYR A 21 5.92 -8.56 -14.03
CA TYR A 21 5.04 -9.71 -13.81
C TYR A 21 4.94 -10.03 -12.32
N ILE A 22 3.74 -10.40 -11.89
CA ILE A 22 3.41 -10.69 -10.51
C ILE A 22 3.55 -12.18 -10.26
N ARG A 23 4.35 -12.55 -9.26
CA ARG A 23 4.56 -13.93 -8.82
C ARG A 23 3.51 -14.33 -7.78
N ARG A 24 3.36 -15.61 -7.54
CA ARG A 24 2.53 -16.12 -6.42
C ARG A 24 2.96 -15.55 -5.06
N SER A 25 4.28 -15.42 -4.83
CA SER A 25 4.81 -14.79 -3.62
C SER A 25 4.31 -13.36 -3.44
N ASP A 26 4.22 -12.63 -4.55
CA ASP A 26 3.80 -11.23 -4.57
C ASP A 26 2.29 -11.12 -4.27
N LEU A 27 1.47 -12.01 -4.83
CA LEU A 27 0.04 -12.10 -4.51
C LEU A 27 -0.20 -12.43 -3.02
N VAL A 28 0.58 -13.35 -2.46
CA VAL A 28 0.51 -13.67 -1.02
C VAL A 28 0.93 -12.46 -0.17
N ALA A 29 1.96 -11.73 -0.60
CA ALA A 29 2.39 -10.51 0.06
C ALA A 29 1.32 -9.40 -0.01
N SER A 30 0.69 -9.23 -1.17
CA SER A 30 -0.44 -8.31 -1.39
C SER A 30 -1.61 -8.62 -0.45
N LEU A 31 -2.04 -9.88 -0.38
CA LEU A 31 -3.10 -10.30 0.53
C LEU A 31 -2.77 -10.03 2.00
N LYS A 32 -1.55 -10.37 2.44
CA LYS A 32 -1.10 -10.10 3.81
C LYS A 32 -1.04 -8.61 4.13
N ALA A 33 -0.57 -7.80 3.20
CA ALA A 33 -0.52 -6.35 3.36
C ALA A 33 -1.92 -5.76 3.51
N TYR A 34 -2.85 -6.23 2.69
CA TYR A 34 -4.25 -5.82 2.74
C TYR A 34 -4.92 -6.19 4.07
N GLU A 35 -4.77 -7.44 4.51
CA GLU A 35 -5.29 -7.92 5.80
C GLU A 35 -4.70 -7.14 6.98
N LYS A 36 -3.39 -6.88 6.95
CA LYS A 36 -2.71 -6.07 7.96
C LYS A 36 -3.26 -4.65 8.00
N LEU A 37 -3.47 -4.03 6.84
CA LEU A 37 -4.05 -2.68 6.76
C LEU A 37 -5.42 -2.62 7.42
N LEU A 38 -6.32 -3.57 7.14
CA LEU A 38 -7.64 -3.64 7.77
C LEU A 38 -7.55 -3.85 9.29
N SER A 39 -6.65 -4.72 9.75
CA SER A 39 -6.44 -4.96 11.18
C SER A 39 -5.94 -3.71 11.90
N VAL A 40 -4.95 -3.02 11.33
CA VAL A 40 -4.40 -1.79 11.91
C VAL A 40 -5.43 -0.65 11.86
N SER A 41 -6.21 -0.54 10.80
CA SER A 41 -7.28 0.45 10.68
C SER A 41 -8.34 0.28 11.77
N LYS A 42 -8.68 -0.97 12.11
CA LYS A 42 -9.61 -1.26 13.22
C LYS A 42 -9.05 -0.80 14.56
N ALA A 43 -7.78 -1.05 14.84
CA ALA A 43 -7.12 -0.58 16.06
C ALA A 43 -7.05 0.95 16.10
N TYR A 44 -6.72 1.59 14.98
CA TYR A 44 -6.67 3.05 14.85
C TYR A 44 -8.03 3.69 15.13
N THR A 45 -9.11 3.20 14.53
CA THR A 45 -10.46 3.73 14.77
C THR A 45 -10.93 3.53 16.20
N SER A 46 -10.58 2.40 16.83
CA SER A 46 -10.87 2.16 18.24
C SER A 46 -10.17 3.18 19.15
N THR A 47 -8.91 3.49 18.86
CA THR A 47 -8.14 4.49 19.61
C THR A 47 -8.69 5.91 19.39
N MET A 48 -9.11 6.24 18.17
CA MET A 48 -9.76 7.52 17.88
C MET A 48 -11.06 7.69 18.64
N LEU A 49 -11.90 6.66 18.76
CA LEU A 49 -13.11 6.72 19.59
C LEU A 49 -12.78 6.97 21.07
N ALA A 50 -11.73 6.34 21.58
CA ALA A 50 -11.25 6.61 22.94
C ALA A 50 -10.75 8.05 23.11
N MET A 51 -10.04 8.58 22.10
CA MET A 51 -9.58 9.98 22.07
C MET A 51 -10.78 10.95 22.01
N SER A 52 -11.77 10.69 21.17
CA SER A 52 -13.00 11.48 21.09
C SER A 52 -13.70 11.56 22.44
N LYS A 53 -13.84 10.42 23.14
CA LYS A 53 -14.42 10.39 24.48
C LYS A 53 -13.59 11.22 25.48
N ALA A 54 -12.26 11.01 25.52
CA ALA A 54 -11.37 11.76 26.38
C ALA A 54 -11.42 13.27 26.12
N SER A 55 -11.54 13.67 24.84
CA SER A 55 -11.70 15.07 24.44
C SER A 55 -13.02 15.65 24.94
N SER A 56 -14.12 14.89 24.89
CA SER A 56 -15.41 15.30 25.46
C SER A 56 -15.36 15.41 26.98
N ASP A 57 -14.73 14.47 27.68
CA ASP A 57 -14.59 14.48 29.13
C ASP A 57 -13.75 15.68 29.60
N LEU A 58 -12.68 16.01 28.88
CA LEU A 58 -11.89 17.21 29.10
C LEU A 58 -12.71 18.49 28.88
N ALA A 59 -13.47 18.55 27.81
CA ALA A 59 -14.35 19.67 27.50
C ALA A 59 -15.33 19.93 28.65
N HIS A 60 -15.96 18.88 29.15
CA HIS A 60 -16.89 18.96 30.29
C HIS A 60 -16.22 19.52 31.56
N THR A 61 -15.02 19.01 31.87
CA THR A 61 -14.27 19.48 33.02
C THR A 61 -13.85 20.95 32.87
N LEU A 62 -13.44 21.38 31.69
CA LEU A 62 -13.13 22.79 31.42
C LEU A 62 -14.37 23.69 31.59
N GLU A 63 -15.52 23.21 31.17
CA GLU A 63 -16.80 23.90 31.39
C GLU A 63 -17.15 24.02 32.88
N GLU A 64 -16.91 22.97 33.68
CA GLU A 64 -17.07 23.04 35.13
C GLU A 64 -16.08 24.05 35.74
N CYS A 65 -14.84 24.08 35.35
CA CYS A 65 -13.85 25.05 35.76
C CYS A 65 -14.31 26.50 35.48
N SER A 66 -14.96 26.75 34.35
CA SER A 66 -15.44 28.09 34.00
C SER A 66 -16.49 28.63 34.95
N ARG A 67 -17.20 27.76 35.68
CA ARG A 67 -18.26 28.10 36.62
C ARG A 67 -17.78 28.32 38.06
N VAL A 68 -16.51 28.06 38.36
CA VAL A 68 -15.94 28.23 39.67
C VAL A 68 -15.77 29.72 39.99
N LYS A 69 -16.20 30.16 41.17
CA LYS A 69 -16.16 31.57 41.55
C LYS A 69 -14.80 32.22 41.44
N GLY A 70 -13.71 31.49 41.77
CA GLY A 70 -12.36 31.98 41.63
C GLY A 70 -11.86 32.16 40.21
N ALA A 71 -12.52 31.50 39.24
CA ALA A 71 -12.16 31.53 37.82
C ALA A 71 -12.91 32.63 37.02
N HIS A 72 -13.64 33.55 37.67
CA HIS A 72 -14.52 34.49 36.98
C HIS A 72 -13.81 35.35 35.92
N MET A 73 -12.54 35.68 36.09
CA MET A 73 -11.74 36.42 35.13
C MET A 73 -11.27 35.57 33.94
N CYS A 74 -11.14 34.24 34.13
CA CYS A 74 -10.67 33.28 33.16
C CYS A 74 -11.80 32.39 32.61
N GLY A 75 -13.04 32.59 33.08
CA GLY A 75 -14.17 31.74 32.72
C GLY A 75 -14.44 31.66 31.24
N ALA A 76 -14.31 32.77 30.51
CA ALA A 76 -14.46 32.81 29.06
C ALA A 76 -13.39 31.97 28.33
N THR A 77 -12.16 31.99 28.83
CA THR A 77 -11.05 31.20 28.30
C THR A 77 -11.33 29.71 28.43
N PHE A 78 -11.75 29.25 29.63
CA PHE A 78 -12.11 27.85 29.86
C PHE A 78 -13.31 27.43 29.01
N GLN A 79 -14.31 28.30 28.86
CA GLN A 79 -15.48 28.01 28.05
C GLN A 79 -15.16 27.92 26.57
N ALA A 80 -14.31 28.79 26.03
CA ALA A 80 -13.86 28.73 24.65
C ALA A 80 -13.02 27.46 24.39
N ALA A 81 -12.10 27.09 25.27
CA ALA A 81 -11.32 25.86 25.20
C ALA A 81 -12.23 24.62 25.27
N SER A 82 -13.22 24.60 26.17
CA SER A 82 -14.24 23.55 26.25
C SER A 82 -14.96 23.36 24.89
N GLY A 83 -15.44 24.48 24.31
CA GLY A 83 -16.12 24.46 23.01
C GLY A 83 -15.24 23.86 21.89
N LEU A 84 -13.95 24.19 21.86
CA LEU A 84 -13.01 23.63 20.90
C LEU A 84 -12.84 22.11 21.08
N HIS A 85 -12.75 21.63 22.34
CA HIS A 85 -12.62 20.20 22.61
C HIS A 85 -13.89 19.41 22.32
N TYR A 86 -15.09 19.98 22.54
CA TYR A 86 -16.35 19.36 22.10
C TYR A 86 -16.40 19.26 20.57
N LEU A 87 -16.00 20.30 19.87
CA LEU A 87 -15.96 20.30 18.40
C LEU A 87 -14.98 19.24 17.88
N LYS A 88 -13.78 19.16 18.47
CA LYS A 88 -12.79 18.13 18.17
C LYS A 88 -13.34 16.73 18.39
N SER A 89 -13.98 16.46 19.52
CA SER A 89 -14.64 15.18 19.82
C SER A 89 -15.65 14.80 18.74
N ASN A 90 -16.53 15.72 18.34
CA ASN A 90 -17.50 15.47 17.29
C ASN A 90 -16.85 15.14 15.93
N TYR A 91 -15.79 15.85 15.55
CA TYR A 91 -15.11 15.61 14.29
C TYR A 91 -14.35 14.27 14.28
N GLU A 92 -13.79 13.87 15.42
CA GLU A 92 -13.19 12.54 15.57
C GLU A 92 -14.22 11.42 15.42
N GLN A 93 -15.46 11.61 15.90
CA GLN A 93 -16.56 10.67 15.68
C GLN A 93 -16.97 10.60 14.20
N VAL A 94 -17.06 11.75 13.52
CA VAL A 94 -17.34 11.80 12.06
C VAL A 94 -16.23 11.07 11.29
N LEU A 95 -14.97 11.26 11.67
CA LEU A 95 -13.86 10.57 11.03
C LEU A 95 -13.93 9.05 11.26
N CYS A 96 -14.25 8.60 12.49
CA CYS A 96 -14.45 7.18 12.79
C CYS A 96 -15.60 6.58 11.96
N ASP A 97 -16.70 7.29 11.81
CA ASP A 97 -17.84 6.86 11.01
C ASP A 97 -17.47 6.75 9.52
N THR A 98 -16.71 7.72 9.01
CA THR A 98 -16.14 7.68 7.65
C THR A 98 -15.20 6.48 7.46
N PHE A 99 -14.30 6.23 8.41
CA PHE A 99 -13.44 5.04 8.38
C PHE A 99 -14.25 3.76 8.32
N TRP A 100 -15.31 3.66 9.09
CA TRP A 100 -16.14 2.47 9.13
C TRP A 100 -16.92 2.26 7.84
N LYS A 101 -17.68 3.27 7.41
CA LYS A 101 -18.61 3.18 6.28
C LYS A 101 -17.92 3.19 4.92
N GLU A 102 -16.94 4.08 4.76
CA GLU A 102 -16.34 4.35 3.45
C GLU A 102 -15.03 3.62 3.21
N PHE A 103 -14.38 3.13 4.27
CA PHE A 103 -13.11 2.43 4.17
C PHE A 103 -13.23 0.97 4.61
N SER A 104 -13.53 0.71 5.90
CA SER A 104 -13.40 -0.64 6.47
C SER A 104 -14.40 -1.63 5.85
N ILE A 105 -15.68 -1.28 5.76
CA ILE A 105 -16.72 -2.16 5.20
C ILE A 105 -16.46 -2.44 3.71
N PRO A 106 -16.26 -1.42 2.83
CA PRO A 106 -16.01 -1.68 1.42
C PRO A 106 -14.73 -2.48 1.16
N LEU A 107 -13.67 -2.22 1.94
CA LEU A 107 -12.41 -2.94 1.78
C LEU A 107 -12.50 -4.39 2.27
N LEU A 108 -13.27 -4.67 3.34
CA LEU A 108 -13.49 -6.03 3.80
C LEU A 108 -14.22 -6.86 2.73
N SER A 109 -15.31 -6.33 2.19
CA SER A 109 -16.04 -6.98 1.09
C SER A 109 -15.15 -7.17 -0.15
N ARG A 110 -14.33 -6.17 -0.48
CA ARG A 110 -13.39 -6.27 -1.61
C ARG A 110 -12.31 -7.31 -1.39
N LEU A 111 -11.79 -7.45 -0.14
CA LEU A 111 -10.79 -8.44 0.20
C LEU A 111 -11.29 -9.87 -0.01
N ASP A 112 -12.53 -10.17 0.39
CA ASP A 112 -13.11 -11.50 0.19
C ASP A 112 -13.29 -11.82 -1.30
N ALA A 113 -13.80 -10.86 -2.08
CA ALA A 113 -13.89 -10.99 -3.53
C ALA A 113 -12.51 -11.15 -4.19
N TYR A 114 -11.52 -10.41 -3.74
CA TYR A 114 -10.15 -10.51 -4.24
C TYR A 114 -9.52 -11.88 -3.96
N LYS A 115 -9.66 -12.42 -2.74
CA LYS A 115 -9.19 -13.76 -2.39
C LYS A 115 -9.82 -14.83 -3.30
N SER A 116 -11.13 -14.76 -3.51
CA SER A 116 -11.85 -15.69 -4.37
C SER A 116 -11.38 -15.59 -5.82
N ALA A 117 -11.23 -14.37 -6.35
CA ALA A 117 -10.78 -14.14 -7.72
C ALA A 117 -9.34 -14.61 -7.97
N VAL A 118 -8.42 -14.39 -7.01
CA VAL A 118 -7.04 -14.89 -7.09
C VAL A 118 -7.02 -16.40 -7.12
N HIS A 119 -7.78 -17.05 -6.24
CA HIS A 119 -7.84 -18.51 -6.18
C HIS A 119 -8.46 -19.11 -7.45
N GLU A 120 -9.61 -18.62 -7.89
CA GLU A 120 -10.31 -19.10 -9.09
C GLU A 120 -9.44 -18.95 -10.34
N ARG A 121 -8.84 -17.79 -10.55
CA ARG A 121 -7.94 -17.54 -11.68
C ARG A 121 -6.76 -18.50 -11.70
N GLN A 122 -6.19 -18.76 -10.52
CA GLN A 122 -5.08 -19.69 -10.37
C GLN A 122 -5.50 -21.12 -10.78
N VAL A 123 -6.64 -21.59 -10.32
CA VAL A 123 -7.17 -22.94 -10.65
C VAL A 123 -7.46 -23.05 -12.15
N ILE A 124 -8.11 -22.06 -12.74
CA ILE A 124 -8.42 -22.03 -14.17
C ILE A 124 -7.14 -22.10 -15.00
N HIS A 125 -6.14 -21.27 -14.66
CA HIS A 125 -4.85 -21.26 -15.35
C HIS A 125 -4.11 -22.60 -15.25
N GLU A 126 -4.02 -23.17 -14.05
CA GLU A 126 -3.35 -24.46 -13.82
C GLU A 126 -4.01 -25.59 -14.61
N ASN A 127 -5.33 -25.62 -14.63
CA ASN A 127 -6.09 -26.62 -15.38
C ASN A 127 -5.84 -26.46 -16.89
N ALA A 128 -5.88 -25.23 -17.42
CA ALA A 128 -5.63 -24.95 -18.82
C ALA A 128 -4.20 -25.31 -19.25
N VAL A 129 -3.19 -24.97 -18.44
CA VAL A 129 -1.79 -25.34 -18.69
C VAL A 129 -1.58 -26.84 -18.62
N SER A 130 -2.21 -27.52 -17.66
CA SER A 130 -2.13 -28.97 -17.51
C SER A 130 -2.71 -29.69 -18.73
N GLU A 131 -3.88 -29.27 -19.18
CA GLU A 131 -4.55 -29.85 -20.36
C GLU A 131 -3.72 -29.63 -21.63
N LYS A 132 -3.22 -28.42 -21.87
CA LYS A 132 -2.33 -28.13 -23.01
C LYS A 132 -1.04 -28.94 -22.96
N SER A 133 -0.45 -29.08 -21.77
CA SER A 133 0.77 -29.89 -21.58
C SER A 133 0.49 -31.37 -21.84
N ARG A 134 -0.70 -31.88 -21.49
CA ARG A 134 -1.13 -33.24 -21.79
C ARG A 134 -1.26 -33.47 -23.28
N LEU A 135 -1.91 -32.56 -23.99
CA LEU A 135 -2.05 -32.63 -25.46
C LEU A 135 -0.70 -32.60 -26.15
N LEU A 136 0.20 -31.73 -25.72
CA LEU A 136 1.54 -31.61 -26.27
C LEU A 136 2.33 -32.94 -26.12
N LYS A 137 2.29 -33.55 -24.95
CA LYS A 137 2.90 -34.87 -24.70
C LYS A 137 2.28 -36.00 -25.55
N GLU A 138 0.99 -35.91 -25.82
CA GLU A 138 0.31 -36.90 -26.69
C GLU A 138 0.71 -36.76 -28.13
N ILE A 139 0.81 -35.52 -28.65
CA ILE A 139 1.33 -35.21 -29.98
C ILE A 139 2.77 -35.72 -30.13
N GLU A 140 3.64 -35.44 -29.16
CA GLU A 140 5.03 -35.95 -29.16
C GLU A 140 5.09 -37.47 -29.21
N ARG A 141 4.29 -38.16 -28.39
CA ARG A 141 4.23 -39.64 -28.41
C ARG A 141 3.73 -40.18 -29.73
N ARG A 142 2.72 -39.55 -30.34
CA ARG A 142 2.20 -39.92 -31.66
C ARG A 142 3.30 -39.76 -32.71
N ASN A 143 3.98 -38.64 -32.71
CA ASN A 143 5.07 -38.32 -33.62
C ASN A 143 6.25 -39.29 -33.46
N GLN A 144 6.64 -39.68 -32.24
CA GLN A 144 7.68 -40.67 -32.00
C GLN A 144 7.31 -42.06 -32.50
N ARG A 145 6.03 -42.47 -32.38
CA ARG A 145 5.53 -43.75 -32.91
C ARG A 145 5.52 -43.79 -34.41
N GLN A 146 5.13 -42.70 -35.07
CA GLN A 146 5.13 -42.57 -36.52
C GLN A 146 6.56 -42.54 -37.08
N GLY A 147 7.50 -41.82 -36.44
CA GLY A 147 8.91 -41.76 -36.83
C GLY A 147 9.64 -43.10 -36.76
N LYS A 148 9.15 -44.07 -35.99
CA LYS A 148 9.69 -45.45 -35.88
C LYS A 148 9.11 -46.39 -36.95
N ARG A 149 8.01 -46.01 -37.65
CA ARG A 149 7.23 -46.99 -38.44
C ARG A 149 7.46 -46.98 -39.94
N HIS A 150 7.91 -45.93 -40.59
CA HIS A 150 8.29 -46.02 -42.02
C HIS A 150 8.65 -44.67 -42.65
N GLU A 151 9.34 -44.80 -43.82
CA GLU A 151 9.65 -43.82 -44.85
C GLU A 151 9.47 -42.35 -44.45
N ARG A 152 10.59 -41.68 -44.45
CA ARG A 152 10.72 -40.25 -44.15
C ARG A 152 10.00 -39.39 -45.21
N ASP A 153 8.71 -39.32 -45.14
CA ASP A 153 7.97 -38.30 -45.85
C ASP A 153 8.22 -36.94 -45.20
N LEU A 154 9.04 -36.13 -45.88
CA LEU A 154 9.39 -34.78 -45.46
C LEU A 154 8.15 -33.87 -45.28
N SER A 155 7.09 -34.13 -46.01
CA SER A 155 5.85 -33.38 -45.93
C SER A 155 5.12 -33.66 -44.60
N SER A 156 4.98 -34.93 -44.26
CA SER A 156 4.39 -35.38 -43.00
C SER A 156 5.21 -34.88 -41.78
N PHE A 157 6.55 -34.90 -41.88
CA PHE A 157 7.41 -34.39 -40.84
C PHE A 157 7.26 -32.87 -40.64
N ARG A 158 7.20 -32.10 -41.72
CA ARG A 158 6.93 -30.64 -41.66
C ARG A 158 5.58 -30.33 -41.06
N GLN A 159 4.56 -31.07 -41.41
CA GLN A 159 3.21 -30.91 -40.84
C GLN A 159 3.21 -31.18 -39.31
N MET A 160 3.88 -32.23 -38.86
CA MET A 160 4.00 -32.55 -37.44
C MET A 160 4.76 -31.48 -36.67
N LEU A 161 5.83 -30.91 -37.20
CA LEU A 161 6.56 -29.79 -36.61
C LEU A 161 5.68 -28.54 -36.54
N SER A 162 4.92 -28.24 -37.57
CA SER A 162 4.01 -27.11 -37.59
C SER A 162 2.89 -27.25 -36.55
N GLU A 163 2.35 -28.45 -36.37
CA GLU A 163 1.34 -28.75 -35.35
C GLU A 163 1.92 -28.58 -33.93
N LEU A 164 3.13 -29.08 -33.69
CA LEU A 164 3.81 -28.95 -32.42
C LEU A 164 4.13 -27.46 -32.09
N GLN A 165 4.64 -26.73 -33.10
CA GLN A 165 4.94 -25.31 -32.94
C GLN A 165 3.65 -24.53 -32.61
N ALA A 166 2.55 -24.77 -33.30
CA ALA A 166 1.28 -24.13 -33.04
C ALA A 166 0.79 -24.37 -31.60
N GLN A 167 0.97 -25.58 -31.05
CA GLN A 167 0.59 -25.88 -29.66
C GLN A 167 1.50 -25.21 -28.65
N VAL A 168 2.80 -25.05 -28.93
CA VAL A 168 3.73 -24.30 -28.07
C VAL A 168 3.37 -22.83 -28.08
N ASP A 169 3.12 -22.23 -29.24
CA ASP A 169 2.75 -20.83 -29.37
C ASP A 169 1.42 -20.53 -28.65
N GLU A 170 0.46 -21.46 -28.75
CA GLU A 170 -0.81 -21.36 -28.02
C GLU A 170 -0.64 -21.44 -26.49
N LEU A 171 0.26 -22.30 -26.01
CA LEU A 171 0.60 -22.39 -24.57
C LEU A 171 1.28 -21.10 -24.08
N ASP A 172 2.19 -20.55 -24.86
CA ASP A 172 2.89 -19.31 -24.48
C ASP A 172 1.95 -18.09 -24.53
N THR A 173 1.01 -18.05 -25.47
CA THR A 173 -0.06 -17.05 -25.51
C THR A 173 -0.94 -17.13 -24.26
N LEU A 174 -1.32 -18.33 -23.84
CA LEU A 174 -2.14 -18.56 -22.64
C LEU A 174 -1.41 -18.10 -21.37
N LYS A 175 -0.11 -18.36 -21.26
CA LYS A 175 0.69 -17.87 -20.13
C LYS A 175 0.81 -16.34 -20.14
N LEU A 176 1.08 -15.76 -21.30
CA LEU A 176 1.18 -14.30 -21.44
C LEU A 176 -0.13 -13.62 -21.03
N GLN A 177 -1.26 -14.13 -21.53
CA GLN A 177 -2.58 -13.63 -21.17
C GLN A 177 -2.81 -13.69 -19.65
N HIS A 178 -2.50 -14.82 -19.03
CA HIS A 178 -2.61 -14.97 -17.58
C HIS A 178 -1.78 -13.93 -16.80
N TYR A 179 -0.53 -13.67 -17.22
CA TYR A 179 0.32 -12.66 -16.57
C TYR A 179 -0.24 -11.25 -16.72
N THR A 180 -0.78 -10.93 -17.89
CA THR A 180 -1.42 -9.64 -18.15
C THR A 180 -2.68 -9.47 -17.29
N ASP A 181 -3.55 -10.47 -17.24
CA ASP A 181 -4.79 -10.46 -16.47
C ASP A 181 -4.52 -10.34 -14.96
N VAL A 182 -3.45 -10.99 -14.47
CA VAL A 182 -3.04 -10.88 -13.06
C VAL A 182 -2.55 -9.48 -12.75
N LEU A 183 -1.68 -8.91 -13.59
CA LEU A 183 -1.15 -7.55 -13.40
C LEU A 183 -2.28 -6.52 -13.39
N GLU A 184 -3.14 -6.54 -14.38
CA GLU A 184 -4.27 -5.62 -14.49
C GLU A 184 -5.22 -5.71 -13.29
N SER A 185 -5.50 -6.92 -12.84
CA SER A 185 -6.34 -7.14 -11.66
C SER A 185 -5.70 -6.64 -10.36
N GLU A 186 -4.38 -6.76 -10.20
CA GLU A 186 -3.65 -6.22 -9.07
C GLU A 186 -3.66 -4.70 -9.09
N GLU A 187 -3.36 -4.09 -10.23
CA GLU A 187 -3.40 -2.63 -10.40
C GLU A 187 -4.78 -2.08 -10.03
N GLN A 188 -5.86 -2.64 -10.57
CA GLN A 188 -7.23 -2.24 -10.25
C GLN A 188 -7.57 -2.38 -8.76
N ASN A 189 -7.07 -3.44 -8.12
CA ASN A 189 -7.31 -3.65 -6.69
C ASN A 189 -6.60 -2.62 -5.82
N TRP A 190 -5.34 -2.31 -6.13
CA TRP A 190 -4.56 -1.30 -5.40
C TRP A 190 -5.03 0.12 -5.69
N GLU A 191 -5.45 0.42 -6.92
CA GLU A 191 -6.07 1.70 -7.28
C GLU A 191 -7.37 1.95 -6.50
N TYR A 192 -8.22 0.92 -6.40
CA TYR A 192 -9.42 1.01 -5.58
C TYR A 192 -9.09 1.31 -4.11
N LEU A 193 -8.09 0.63 -3.54
CA LEU A 193 -7.64 0.88 -2.17
C LEU A 193 -7.10 2.30 -2.01
N ALA A 194 -6.28 2.76 -2.95
CA ALA A 194 -5.74 4.12 -2.94
C ALA A 194 -6.85 5.18 -2.98
N SER A 195 -7.91 4.96 -3.76
CA SER A 195 -9.07 5.86 -3.80
C SER A 195 -9.77 5.98 -2.45
N LYS A 196 -9.85 4.88 -1.69
CA LYS A 196 -10.42 4.88 -0.34
C LYS A 196 -9.52 5.59 0.68
N VAL A 197 -8.20 5.43 0.55
CA VAL A 197 -7.23 6.19 1.37
C VAL A 197 -7.33 7.68 1.09
N ALA A 198 -7.43 8.09 -0.18
CA ALA A 198 -7.58 9.49 -0.56
C ALA A 198 -8.82 10.16 0.08
N LEU A 199 -9.92 9.43 0.18
CA LEU A 199 -11.13 9.91 0.86
C LEU A 199 -10.88 10.18 2.35
N LEU A 200 -10.17 9.28 3.03
CA LEU A 200 -9.81 9.46 4.44
C LEU A 200 -8.90 10.68 4.64
N VAL A 201 -7.88 10.83 3.80
CA VAL A 201 -6.97 11.98 3.83
C VAL A 201 -7.75 13.28 3.63
N ARG A 202 -8.64 13.33 2.65
CA ARG A 202 -9.49 14.50 2.43
C ARG A 202 -10.35 14.83 3.66
N THR A 203 -10.94 13.83 4.30
CA THR A 203 -11.75 14.03 5.51
C THR A 203 -10.90 14.58 6.66
N GLN A 204 -9.68 14.09 6.84
CA GLN A 204 -8.75 14.58 7.86
C GLN A 204 -8.33 16.03 7.62
N VAL A 205 -8.00 16.39 6.38
CA VAL A 205 -7.68 17.77 6.00
C VAL A 205 -8.87 18.69 6.25
N GLU A 206 -10.07 18.31 5.83
CA GLU A 206 -11.29 19.09 6.05
C GLU A 206 -11.57 19.34 7.54
N ILE A 207 -11.32 18.34 8.40
CA ILE A 207 -11.45 18.48 9.86
C ILE A 207 -10.44 19.47 10.41
N ALA A 208 -9.18 19.39 9.96
CA ALA A 208 -8.13 20.32 10.38
C ALA A 208 -8.46 21.77 9.99
N ASP A 209 -8.94 21.98 8.76
CA ASP A 209 -9.36 23.30 8.26
C ASP A 209 -10.52 23.86 9.07
N ARG A 210 -11.51 23.05 9.40
CA ARG A 210 -12.68 23.47 10.22
C ARG A 210 -12.28 23.82 11.64
N LEU A 211 -11.38 23.05 12.26
CA LEU A 211 -10.85 23.35 13.60
C LEU A 211 -10.05 24.66 13.58
N SER A 212 -9.18 24.83 12.61
CA SER A 212 -8.37 26.04 12.43
C SER A 212 -9.28 27.27 12.21
N SER A 213 -10.24 27.18 11.29
CA SER A 213 -11.21 28.25 11.02
C SER A 213 -12.01 28.64 12.26
N LYS A 214 -12.41 27.66 13.07
CA LYS A 214 -13.12 27.95 14.32
C LYS A 214 -12.20 28.67 15.33
N ALA A 215 -10.96 28.22 15.47
CA ALA A 215 -9.99 28.83 16.36
C ALA A 215 -9.69 30.30 16.01
N THR A 216 -9.57 30.61 14.71
CA THR A 216 -9.30 31.98 14.24
C THR A 216 -10.54 32.88 14.20
N SER A 217 -11.75 32.32 14.07
CA SER A 217 -13.00 33.08 14.05
C SER A 217 -13.54 33.43 15.43
N ASP A 218 -13.13 32.74 16.47
CA ASP A 218 -13.54 32.97 17.84
C ASP A 218 -12.56 33.95 18.53
N PRO A 219 -12.98 35.15 18.94
CA PRO A 219 -12.08 36.18 19.44
C PRO A 219 -11.35 35.78 20.73
N VAL A 220 -11.92 34.88 21.55
CA VAL A 220 -11.26 34.38 22.76
C VAL A 220 -10.17 33.38 22.40
N LEU A 221 -10.45 32.44 21.49
CA LEU A 221 -9.45 31.47 21.02
C LEU A 221 -8.33 32.14 20.24
N ASP A 222 -8.66 33.13 19.38
CA ASP A 222 -7.66 33.90 18.64
C ASP A 222 -6.74 34.66 19.60
N SER A 223 -7.29 35.35 20.61
CA SER A 223 -6.50 36.01 21.66
C SER A 223 -5.60 35.03 22.42
N MET A 224 -6.10 33.83 22.75
CA MET A 224 -5.31 32.79 23.43
C MET A 224 -4.13 32.33 22.56
N SER A 225 -4.36 32.10 21.29
CA SER A 225 -3.32 31.61 20.34
C SER A 225 -2.26 32.66 20.06
N THR A 226 -2.63 33.96 20.03
CA THR A 226 -1.68 35.06 19.79
C THR A 226 -0.88 35.47 21.03
N THR A 227 -1.40 35.21 22.22
CA THR A 227 -0.73 35.57 23.50
C THR A 227 0.36 34.57 23.89
N VAL A 228 0.22 33.31 23.48
CA VAL A 228 1.17 32.24 23.79
C VAL A 228 2.15 32.07 22.62
N PRO A 229 3.47 31.89 22.88
CA PRO A 229 4.44 31.61 21.84
C PRO A 229 4.05 30.34 21.05
N ASP A 230 4.28 30.36 19.73
CA ASP A 230 4.04 29.19 18.88
C ASP A 230 4.91 27.99 19.37
N PRO A 231 4.31 26.88 19.79
CA PRO A 231 5.04 25.71 20.24
C PRO A 231 5.86 25.05 19.11
N PHE A 232 5.52 25.35 17.83
CA PHE A 232 6.24 24.87 16.65
C PHE A 232 7.33 25.82 16.15
N HIS A 233 7.55 26.95 16.82
CA HIS A 233 8.57 27.94 16.44
C HIS A 233 9.98 27.34 16.27
N SER A 234 10.33 26.33 17.07
CA SER A 234 11.61 25.62 16.98
C SER A 234 11.78 24.77 15.72
N TYR A 235 10.70 24.45 15.04
CA TYR A 235 10.74 23.69 13.78
C TYR A 235 11.02 24.57 12.56
N GLY A 236 11.19 25.89 12.74
CA GLY A 236 11.40 26.87 11.70
C GLY A 236 10.10 27.25 10.96
N PRO A 237 10.18 28.30 10.11
CA PRO A 237 9.02 28.69 9.32
C PRO A 237 8.62 27.53 8.38
N PRO A 238 7.31 27.38 8.09
CA PRO A 238 6.85 26.38 7.14
C PRO A 238 7.60 26.62 5.83
N LYS A 239 8.28 25.58 5.32
CA LYS A 239 9.01 25.67 4.06
C LYS A 239 8.02 26.01 2.95
N ARG A 240 8.47 26.79 1.97
CA ARG A 240 7.63 27.22 0.85
C ARG A 240 7.01 26.00 0.15
N GLU A 241 5.81 26.16 -0.39
CA GLU A 241 5.02 25.14 -1.08
C GLU A 241 5.78 24.40 -2.21
N ASP A 242 6.88 24.97 -2.71
CA ASP A 242 7.76 24.38 -3.72
C ASP A 242 8.67 23.27 -3.18
N GLU A 243 8.81 23.15 -1.87
CA GLU A 243 9.50 22.03 -1.23
C GLU A 243 8.48 20.98 -0.76
N LEU A 244 8.00 20.20 -1.71
CA LEU A 244 7.21 19.00 -1.43
C LEU A 244 8.00 18.07 -0.51
N PHE A 245 7.62 18.03 0.76
CA PHE A 245 8.09 17.03 1.68
C PHE A 245 7.66 15.64 1.22
N THR A 246 8.52 14.99 0.49
CA THR A 246 8.46 13.55 0.36
C THR A 246 8.97 12.97 1.68
N ILE A 247 8.09 12.80 2.65
CA ILE A 247 8.38 12.17 3.94
C ILE A 247 8.83 10.71 3.74
N LEU A 248 8.58 10.16 2.58
CA LEU A 248 9.05 8.86 2.15
C LEU A 248 9.98 9.06 0.96
N GLN A 249 11.25 8.71 1.13
CA GLN A 249 12.09 8.41 -0.03
C GLN A 249 11.35 7.37 -0.86
N PRO A 250 11.21 7.55 -2.19
CA PRO A 250 10.64 6.52 -3.02
C PRO A 250 11.49 5.25 -2.82
N SER A 251 10.90 4.24 -2.22
CA SER A 251 11.54 2.93 -2.08
C SER A 251 11.93 2.48 -3.48
N GLY A 252 13.25 2.44 -3.72
CA GLY A 252 13.89 2.36 -5.01
C GLY A 252 13.25 1.37 -5.96
N LEU A 253 12.64 1.91 -6.99
CA LEU A 253 12.71 1.31 -8.30
C LEU A 253 14.09 1.67 -8.82
N ALA A 254 15.04 0.74 -8.64
CA ALA A 254 16.38 0.86 -9.13
C ALA A 254 16.36 1.08 -10.65
N SER A 255 16.54 2.31 -11.07
CA SER A 255 17.03 2.61 -12.40
C SER A 255 18.51 2.24 -12.42
N SER A 256 18.82 1.03 -12.88
CA SER A 256 20.16 0.68 -13.34
C SER A 256 20.47 1.53 -14.58
N GLY A 257 21.34 2.50 -14.43
CA GLY A 257 21.78 3.34 -15.53
C GLY A 257 23.00 4.15 -15.16
N LEU A 258 24.18 3.56 -15.43
CA LEU A 258 25.45 4.21 -15.79
C LEU A 258 26.05 5.21 -14.79
N ALA A 259 27.01 4.69 -14.04
CA ALA A 259 28.06 5.46 -13.39
C ALA A 259 28.89 6.21 -14.44
N MET A 260 29.08 7.51 -14.26
CA MET A 260 30.29 8.22 -14.67
C MET A 260 30.93 8.79 -13.42
N ASP A 261 32.11 8.29 -13.21
CA ASP A 261 33.16 8.69 -12.30
C ASP A 261 33.51 10.18 -12.45
N SER A 262 33.51 10.91 -11.33
CA SER A 262 34.46 12.00 -11.09
C SER A 262 34.46 12.28 -9.59
N GLY A 263 35.57 11.91 -8.96
CA GLY A 263 35.86 12.16 -7.57
C GLY A 263 36.02 13.63 -7.25
N MET A 264 35.70 13.94 -5.99
CA MET A 264 36.51 14.83 -5.14
C MET A 264 36.01 14.79 -3.72
N ASP A 265 36.96 14.62 -2.82
CA ASP A 265 36.88 14.64 -1.37
C ASP A 265 36.22 15.92 -0.83
N ASP A 266 35.44 15.85 0.27
CA ASP A 266 35.74 16.59 1.49
C ASP A 266 34.89 16.17 2.69
N GLU A 267 35.47 16.40 3.83
CA GLU A 267 35.25 15.94 5.19
C GLU A 267 33.93 16.31 5.90
N SER A 268 33.58 15.42 6.83
CA SER A 268 33.16 15.65 8.23
C SER A 268 31.86 16.39 8.55
N GLY A 269 30.92 15.61 9.08
CA GLY A 269 29.87 16.10 9.96
C GLY A 269 29.14 14.93 10.67
N PRO A 270 28.94 14.96 12.00
CA PRO A 270 28.65 13.79 12.80
C PRO A 270 27.21 13.31 12.67
N CYS A 271 27.10 12.04 12.42
CA CYS A 271 25.89 11.23 12.48
C CYS A 271 25.40 11.16 13.94
N LEU A 272 24.27 11.78 14.24
CA LEU A 272 23.58 11.55 15.52
C LEU A 272 22.70 10.30 15.40
N LEU A 273 23.29 9.18 15.80
CA LEU A 273 22.57 7.97 16.15
C LEU A 273 21.72 8.23 17.39
N TYR A 274 20.42 8.28 17.24
CA TYR A 274 19.48 8.22 18.34
C TYR A 274 19.32 6.75 18.73
N THR A 275 20.08 6.30 19.72
CA THR A 275 19.89 5.03 20.38
C THR A 275 18.80 5.19 21.43
N SER A 276 17.71 4.50 21.26
CA SER A 276 16.67 4.27 22.27
C SER A 276 17.20 3.23 23.26
N ASP A 277 17.70 3.71 24.41
CA ASP A 277 17.90 2.92 25.60
C ASP A 277 17.33 3.69 26.79
N ALA A 278 16.12 3.36 27.15
CA ALA A 278 15.56 3.68 28.46
C ALA A 278 14.39 2.73 28.77
N ALA A 279 14.72 1.49 29.05
CA ALA A 279 13.82 0.58 29.75
C ALA A 279 14.66 -0.47 30.48
N ASP A 280 15.20 -0.07 31.65
CA ASP A 280 15.52 -0.96 32.75
C ASP A 280 16.02 -0.08 33.89
N ASP A 281 15.14 0.20 34.82
CA ASP A 281 15.45 0.36 36.27
C ASP A 281 14.18 0.80 37.02
N MET A 282 13.40 -0.18 37.42
CA MET A 282 12.57 -0.07 38.62
C MET A 282 12.54 -1.44 39.28
N GLN A 283 13.61 -1.76 39.99
CA GLN A 283 13.58 -2.80 41.00
C GLN A 283 12.94 -2.24 42.30
N CYS A 284 12.00 -3.02 42.77
CA CYS A 284 11.35 -2.92 44.08
C CYS A 284 12.37 -2.88 45.22
N VAL A 285 12.11 -2.04 46.21
CA VAL A 285 12.53 -2.27 47.58
C VAL A 285 11.33 -2.03 48.49
N ASP A 286 10.98 -3.10 49.22
CA ASP A 286 10.16 -3.25 50.45
C ASP A 286 8.84 -2.51 50.59
#